data_126cde964c1aec5a5bcb3ec79563e360
#
_entry.id   126cde964c1aec5a5bcb3ec79563e360
#
_cell.length_a   1.000
_cell.length_b   1.000
_cell.length_c   1.000
_cell.angle_alpha   90.00
_cell.angle_beta   90.00
_cell.angle_gamma   90.00
#
_symmetry.space_group_name_H-M   'P 1'
#
loop_
_entity.id
_entity.type
_entity.pdbx_description
1 polymer ?
#
loop_
_entity_poly.entity_id
_entity_poly.type
_entity_poly.pdbx_seq_one_letter_code
_entity_poly.pdbx_strand_id
1 'polypeptide(L)'
;MSSIDHQPTGPVLRAVVLLDRQPSGVGSVIDVLLPDAAAAIGNLPLTVMTVDVNEVPVTFEIGSGPLAAREFDYAVSQSPLRDRVQAAAARHGGYLMLTAEVGDDVFHAANLLSTITAAYAADDNGIVVWLPDADLATTDVMYVGDVDRRPAHVWFNTMAARVDAATSIAHTIGLPALGGLDVQLRTSSLDPAGAFKELRSAVAGLLEARTLPAPGLTLVIGSQPHVLTPATSQIGMGNVLDAVPSGPPVPQAAAPAEKPKRRGWFGRG
;
A
#
# COMPACT_ATOMS: atom_id res chain seq x y z
N MET A 1 19.46 -23.14 -20.65
CA MET A 1 18.98 -22.51 -19.41
C MET A 1 17.48 -22.63 -19.43
N SER A 2 16.91 -23.50 -18.58
CA SER A 2 15.47 -23.74 -18.54
C SER A 2 14.80 -22.49 -17.98
N SER A 3 13.80 -21.97 -18.71
CA SER A 3 12.82 -21.07 -18.07
C SER A 3 12.11 -21.91 -17.01
N ILE A 4 12.49 -21.70 -15.78
CA ILE A 4 11.75 -22.29 -14.65
C ILE A 4 10.47 -21.46 -14.60
N ASP A 5 9.35 -22.02 -15.05
CA ASP A 5 8.02 -21.54 -14.69
C ASP A 5 7.92 -21.69 -13.16
N HIS A 6 8.44 -20.70 -12.45
CA HIS A 6 8.34 -20.62 -11.01
C HIS A 6 6.92 -20.17 -10.70
N GLN A 7 6.03 -21.13 -10.41
CA GLN A 7 4.73 -20.80 -9.84
C GLN A 7 4.92 -20.63 -8.33
N PRO A 8 4.49 -19.49 -7.77
CA PRO A 8 4.55 -19.27 -6.32
C PRO A 8 3.87 -20.43 -5.59
N THR A 9 4.55 -20.99 -4.61
CA THR A 9 4.03 -22.12 -3.81
C THR A 9 3.30 -21.68 -2.54
N GLY A 10 3.32 -20.40 -2.23
CA GLY A 10 2.77 -19.79 -1.02
C GLY A 10 1.99 -18.48 -1.29
N PRO A 11 1.62 -17.78 -0.21
CA PRO A 11 1.04 -16.44 -0.33
C PRO A 11 2.00 -15.49 -1.03
N VAL A 12 1.46 -14.54 -1.76
CA VAL A 12 2.24 -13.54 -2.49
C VAL A 12 1.71 -12.13 -2.22
N LEU A 13 2.59 -11.15 -2.33
CA LEU A 13 2.26 -9.72 -2.36
C LEU A 13 2.53 -9.18 -3.75
N ARG A 14 1.64 -8.32 -4.25
CA ARG A 14 1.71 -7.81 -5.62
C ARG A 14 1.70 -6.29 -5.66
N ALA A 15 2.47 -5.75 -6.61
CA ALA A 15 2.44 -4.34 -6.97
C ALA A 15 2.57 -4.19 -8.48
N VAL A 16 1.93 -3.19 -9.06
CA VAL A 16 2.02 -2.87 -10.48
C VAL A 16 2.43 -1.41 -10.62
N VAL A 17 3.49 -1.16 -11.38
CA VAL A 17 3.90 0.19 -11.77
C VAL A 17 3.52 0.40 -13.23
N LEU A 18 2.63 1.34 -13.52
CA LEU A 18 2.34 1.77 -14.86
C LEU A 18 3.47 2.66 -15.37
N LEU A 19 3.91 2.41 -16.60
CA LEU A 19 5.06 3.05 -17.23
C LEU A 19 4.62 3.92 -18.39
N ASP A 20 5.14 5.14 -18.48
CA ASP A 20 4.87 6.06 -19.59
C ASP A 20 5.30 5.45 -20.94
N ARG A 21 6.43 4.73 -20.95
CA ARG A 21 6.99 4.03 -22.12
C ARG A 21 7.17 2.55 -21.80
N GLN A 22 6.95 1.72 -22.79
CA GLN A 22 7.21 0.28 -22.69
C GLN A 22 8.70 0.01 -22.49
N PRO A 23 9.10 -0.80 -21.47
CA PRO A 23 10.48 -1.23 -21.32
C PRO A 23 10.89 -2.18 -22.44
N SER A 24 12.17 -2.18 -22.80
CA SER A 24 12.72 -3.02 -23.85
C SER A 24 12.85 -4.51 -23.46
N GLY A 25 12.81 -4.82 -22.18
CA GLY A 25 12.90 -6.17 -21.62
C GLY A 25 13.13 -6.13 -20.12
N VAL A 26 13.00 -7.26 -19.43
CA VAL A 26 13.23 -7.36 -17.97
C VAL A 26 14.64 -6.90 -17.60
N GLY A 27 15.65 -7.19 -18.42
CA GLY A 27 17.02 -6.76 -18.17
C GLY A 27 17.16 -5.26 -17.96
N SER A 28 16.44 -4.43 -18.76
CA SER A 28 16.48 -2.97 -18.62
C SER A 28 15.77 -2.46 -17.36
N VAL A 29 14.88 -3.26 -16.81
CA VAL A 29 14.13 -2.92 -15.59
C VAL A 29 14.96 -3.28 -14.36
N ILE A 30 15.50 -4.49 -14.30
CA ILE A 30 16.26 -4.93 -13.12
C ILE A 30 17.62 -4.23 -13.00
N ASP A 31 18.16 -3.63 -14.06
CA ASP A 31 19.43 -2.89 -14.07
C ASP A 31 19.44 -1.77 -12.99
N VAL A 32 18.31 -1.16 -12.74
CA VAL A 32 18.14 -0.10 -11.73
C VAL A 32 18.45 -0.60 -10.32
N LEU A 33 18.15 -1.87 -10.02
CA LEU A 33 18.30 -2.43 -8.67
C LEU A 33 19.39 -3.50 -8.57
N LEU A 34 19.62 -4.23 -9.65
CA LEU A 34 20.47 -5.43 -9.69
C LEU A 34 21.34 -5.41 -10.96
N PRO A 35 22.29 -4.47 -11.09
CA PRO A 35 23.09 -4.29 -12.28
C PRO A 35 23.89 -5.55 -12.68
N ASP A 36 24.39 -6.31 -11.71
CA ASP A 36 25.11 -7.54 -11.97
C ASP A 36 24.21 -8.63 -12.58
N ALA A 37 22.97 -8.74 -12.10
CA ALA A 37 21.98 -9.66 -12.65
C ALA A 37 21.53 -9.20 -14.04
N ALA A 38 21.34 -7.91 -14.26
CA ALA A 38 21.03 -7.34 -15.56
C ALA A 38 22.15 -7.60 -16.58
N ALA A 39 23.40 -7.42 -16.18
CA ALA A 39 24.58 -7.71 -17.03
C ALA A 39 24.68 -9.20 -17.41
N ALA A 40 24.30 -10.10 -16.50
CA ALA A 40 24.28 -11.55 -16.78
C ALA A 40 23.20 -11.95 -17.78
N ILE A 41 22.06 -11.24 -17.80
CA ILE A 41 20.94 -11.49 -18.73
C ILE A 41 21.21 -10.87 -20.10
N GLY A 42 21.91 -9.74 -20.12
CA GLY A 42 22.16 -8.97 -21.33
C GLY A 42 20.86 -8.52 -22.02
N ASN A 43 20.83 -8.59 -23.36
CA ASN A 43 19.69 -8.15 -24.19
C ASN A 43 18.69 -9.29 -24.47
N LEU A 44 18.56 -10.29 -23.61
CA LEU A 44 17.55 -11.33 -23.81
C LEU A 44 16.14 -10.71 -23.73
N PRO A 45 15.25 -11.04 -24.68
CA PRO A 45 13.89 -10.50 -24.72
C PRO A 45 12.98 -11.24 -23.71
N LEU A 46 13.42 -11.27 -22.44
CA LEU A 46 12.63 -11.87 -21.37
C LEU A 46 11.58 -10.87 -20.91
N THR A 47 10.35 -11.36 -20.76
CA THR A 47 9.22 -10.59 -20.23
C THR A 47 8.92 -10.94 -18.77
N VAL A 48 9.42 -12.07 -18.28
CA VAL A 48 9.25 -12.54 -16.89
C VAL A 48 10.58 -13.06 -16.38
N MET A 49 10.87 -12.72 -15.12
CA MET A 49 12.06 -13.22 -14.42
C MET A 49 11.84 -13.19 -12.91
N THR A 50 12.27 -14.25 -12.24
CA THR A 50 12.34 -14.31 -10.76
C THR A 50 13.78 -14.17 -10.30
N VAL A 51 14.00 -13.30 -9.33
CA VAL A 51 15.31 -13.05 -8.69
C VAL A 51 15.13 -13.13 -7.20
N ASP A 52 16.08 -13.74 -6.52
CA ASP A 52 16.16 -13.64 -5.06
C ASP A 52 16.72 -12.26 -4.66
N VAL A 53 15.94 -11.49 -3.93
CA VAL A 53 16.33 -10.18 -3.42
C VAL A 53 16.23 -10.22 -1.90
N ASN A 54 17.37 -10.21 -1.21
CA ASN A 54 17.43 -10.28 0.26
C ASN A 54 16.60 -11.45 0.83
N GLU A 55 16.78 -12.64 0.29
CA GLU A 55 16.12 -13.89 0.71
C GLU A 55 14.61 -13.93 0.39
N VAL A 56 14.11 -13.02 -0.43
CA VAL A 56 12.73 -13.01 -0.93
C VAL A 56 12.75 -13.21 -2.44
N PRO A 57 12.13 -14.27 -2.97
CA PRO A 57 11.92 -14.42 -4.39
C PRO A 57 10.98 -13.32 -4.91
N VAL A 58 11.47 -12.49 -5.82
CA VAL A 58 10.70 -11.43 -6.46
C VAL A 58 10.60 -11.72 -7.95
N THR A 59 9.40 -11.85 -8.45
CA THR A 59 9.11 -11.99 -9.88
C THR A 59 8.82 -10.62 -10.49
N PHE A 60 9.53 -10.32 -11.54
CA PHE A 60 9.37 -9.14 -12.39
C PHE A 60 8.69 -9.59 -13.69
N GLU A 61 7.54 -9.03 -13.99
CA GLU A 61 6.81 -9.28 -15.25
C GLU A 61 6.53 -7.97 -15.95
N ILE A 62 6.91 -7.90 -17.23
CA ILE A 62 6.67 -6.73 -18.08
C ILE A 62 5.50 -7.01 -19.00
N GLY A 63 4.51 -6.13 -18.93
CA GLY A 63 3.41 -6.08 -19.90
C GLY A 63 3.55 -4.92 -20.88
N SER A 64 3.17 -5.17 -22.11
CA SER A 64 3.12 -4.17 -23.17
C SER A 64 1.71 -3.66 -23.43
N GLY A 65 1.60 -2.36 -23.71
CA GLY A 65 0.31 -1.71 -23.94
C GLY A 65 -0.48 -1.43 -22.66
N PRO A 66 -1.72 -1.01 -22.81
CA PRO A 66 -2.58 -0.67 -21.69
C PRO A 66 -2.92 -1.88 -20.81
N LEU A 67 -2.82 -1.71 -19.52
CA LEU A 67 -3.28 -2.70 -18.54
C LEU A 67 -4.81 -2.79 -18.59
N ALA A 68 -5.32 -3.90 -19.11
CA ALA A 68 -6.76 -4.15 -19.21
C ALA A 68 -7.23 -5.00 -18.01
N ALA A 69 -7.39 -4.36 -16.85
CA ALA A 69 -7.84 -5.03 -15.63
C ALA A 69 -9.00 -4.26 -15.00
N ARG A 70 -10.15 -4.93 -14.83
CA ARG A 70 -11.32 -4.32 -14.16
C ARG A 70 -11.04 -3.93 -12.72
N GLU A 71 -10.21 -4.72 -12.05
CA GLU A 71 -9.77 -4.48 -10.68
C GLU A 71 -8.96 -3.18 -10.58
N PHE A 72 -8.15 -2.88 -11.59
CA PHE A 72 -7.44 -1.60 -11.67
C PHE A 72 -8.41 -0.42 -11.86
N ASP A 73 -9.37 -0.54 -12.78
CA ASP A 73 -10.40 0.50 -12.99
C ASP A 73 -11.19 0.75 -11.70
N TYR A 74 -11.50 -0.31 -10.96
CA TYR A 74 -12.16 -0.20 -9.67
C TYR A 74 -11.28 0.54 -8.65
N ALA A 75 -10.01 0.14 -8.48
CA ALA A 75 -9.08 0.81 -7.57
C ALA A 75 -8.89 2.30 -7.91
N VAL A 76 -8.81 2.65 -9.20
CA VAL A 76 -8.78 4.05 -9.66
C VAL A 76 -10.05 4.80 -9.25
N SER A 77 -11.24 4.18 -9.40
CA SER A 77 -12.51 4.79 -9.05
C SER A 77 -12.63 5.11 -7.55
N GLN A 78 -11.97 4.33 -6.71
CA GLN A 78 -11.94 4.50 -5.25
C GLN A 78 -10.82 5.41 -4.76
N SER A 79 -9.86 5.76 -5.62
CA SER A 79 -8.73 6.59 -5.23
C SER A 79 -9.16 8.01 -4.84
N PRO A 80 -8.67 8.56 -3.71
CA PRO A 80 -8.85 9.98 -3.38
C PRO A 80 -8.29 10.94 -4.44
N LEU A 81 -7.35 10.45 -5.26
CA LEU A 81 -6.71 11.18 -6.36
C LEU A 81 -7.22 10.73 -7.73
N ARG A 82 -8.45 10.20 -7.80
CA ARG A 82 -9.01 9.55 -8.99
C ARG A 82 -8.70 10.27 -10.29
N ASP A 83 -8.99 11.56 -10.38
CA ASP A 83 -8.82 12.30 -11.63
C ASP A 83 -7.35 12.38 -12.07
N ARG A 84 -6.41 12.50 -11.11
CA ARG A 84 -4.96 12.51 -11.38
C ARG A 84 -4.46 11.13 -11.79
N VAL A 85 -4.86 10.08 -11.06
CA VAL A 85 -4.50 8.69 -11.35
C VAL A 85 -5.04 8.30 -12.72
N GLN A 86 -6.31 8.61 -13.03
CA GLN A 86 -6.93 8.33 -14.31
C GLN A 86 -6.24 9.06 -15.47
N ALA A 87 -5.91 10.34 -15.30
CA ALA A 87 -5.20 11.11 -16.31
C ALA A 87 -3.77 10.58 -16.56
N ALA A 88 -3.06 10.15 -15.52
CA ALA A 88 -1.75 9.52 -15.65
C ALA A 88 -1.87 8.15 -16.31
N ALA A 89 -2.80 7.32 -15.82
CA ALA A 89 -3.03 5.97 -16.36
C ALA A 89 -3.43 5.98 -17.85
N ALA A 90 -4.14 7.00 -18.32
CA ALA A 90 -4.56 7.10 -19.72
C ALA A 90 -3.39 7.18 -20.73
N ARG A 91 -2.19 7.48 -20.30
CA ARG A 91 -1.00 7.63 -21.19
C ARG A 91 0.01 6.49 -21.07
N HIS A 92 -0.21 5.49 -20.17
CA HIS A 92 0.79 4.44 -20.01
C HIS A 92 0.96 3.60 -21.28
N GLY A 93 2.21 3.32 -21.62
CA GLY A 93 2.60 2.50 -22.78
C GLY A 93 2.96 1.06 -22.41
N GLY A 94 3.12 0.78 -21.12
CA GLY A 94 3.41 -0.54 -20.58
C GLY A 94 3.26 -0.57 -19.05
N TYR A 95 3.56 -1.71 -18.46
CA TYR A 95 3.55 -1.86 -17.00
C TYR A 95 4.60 -2.87 -16.54
N LEU A 96 5.01 -2.73 -15.30
CA LEU A 96 5.82 -3.69 -14.57
C LEU A 96 4.96 -4.26 -13.42
N MET A 97 4.74 -5.56 -13.43
CA MET A 97 4.16 -6.28 -12.30
C MET A 97 5.27 -6.90 -11.46
N LEU A 98 5.19 -6.65 -10.17
CA LEU A 98 6.09 -7.17 -9.15
C LEU A 98 5.32 -8.13 -8.26
N THR A 99 5.85 -9.33 -8.05
CA THR A 99 5.27 -10.32 -7.15
C THR A 99 6.36 -10.79 -6.20
N ALA A 100 6.17 -10.55 -4.90
CA ALA A 100 7.07 -11.04 -3.85
C ALA A 100 6.44 -12.25 -3.16
N GLU A 101 7.19 -13.35 -3.03
CA GLU A 101 6.74 -14.50 -2.26
C GLU A 101 6.85 -14.19 -0.76
N VAL A 102 5.78 -14.53 -0.03
CA VAL A 102 5.77 -14.38 1.42
C VAL A 102 6.37 -15.64 2.04
N GLY A 103 7.57 -15.49 2.59
CA GLY A 103 8.19 -16.49 3.44
C GLY A 103 7.66 -16.43 4.88
N ASP A 104 8.52 -16.76 5.84
CA ASP A 104 8.17 -16.73 7.27
C ASP A 104 7.94 -15.30 7.80
N ASP A 105 8.45 -14.29 7.12
CA ASP A 105 8.39 -12.88 7.51
C ASP A 105 7.67 -12.01 6.48
N VAL A 106 6.35 -11.92 6.61
CA VAL A 106 5.51 -11.10 5.73
C VAL A 106 5.87 -9.61 5.75
N PHE A 107 6.31 -9.09 6.90
CA PHE A 107 6.68 -7.67 7.02
C PHE A 107 7.98 -7.36 6.28
N HIS A 108 8.91 -8.33 6.24
CA HIS A 108 10.11 -8.19 5.43
C HIS A 108 9.76 -8.17 3.95
N ALA A 109 8.96 -9.12 3.47
CA ALA A 109 8.49 -9.17 2.09
C ALA A 109 7.71 -7.91 1.69
N ALA A 110 6.80 -7.42 2.54
CA ALA A 110 6.02 -6.21 2.29
C ALA A 110 6.91 -4.95 2.20
N ASN A 111 7.87 -4.81 3.12
CA ASN A 111 8.80 -3.68 3.10
C ASN A 111 9.71 -3.72 1.87
N LEU A 112 10.24 -4.89 1.52
CA LEU A 112 11.07 -5.08 0.35
C LEU A 112 10.30 -4.73 -0.93
N LEU A 113 9.10 -5.31 -1.11
CA LEU A 113 8.26 -5.04 -2.28
C LEU A 113 7.94 -3.54 -2.39
N SER A 114 7.61 -2.89 -1.27
CA SER A 114 7.34 -1.45 -1.26
C SER A 114 8.55 -0.63 -1.69
N THR A 115 9.74 -1.00 -1.22
CA THR A 115 11.00 -0.32 -1.56
C THR A 115 11.34 -0.50 -3.04
N ILE A 116 11.21 -1.72 -3.57
CA ILE A 116 11.41 -2.01 -4.99
C ILE A 116 10.41 -1.23 -5.84
N THR A 117 9.14 -1.28 -5.47
CA THR A 117 8.08 -0.55 -6.19
C THR A 117 8.32 0.96 -6.19
N ALA A 118 8.78 1.52 -5.06
CA ALA A 118 9.12 2.94 -4.95
C ALA A 118 10.29 3.34 -5.84
N ALA A 119 11.30 2.48 -5.98
CA ALA A 119 12.42 2.74 -6.88
C ALA A 119 11.96 2.85 -8.34
N TYR A 120 11.07 1.97 -8.79
CA TYR A 120 10.51 2.05 -10.15
C TYR A 120 9.49 3.17 -10.32
N ALA A 121 8.74 3.51 -9.28
CA ALA A 121 7.83 4.65 -9.31
C ALA A 121 8.57 5.99 -9.33
N ALA A 122 9.76 6.06 -8.71
CA ALA A 122 10.62 7.25 -8.70
C ALA A 122 11.41 7.45 -10.01
N ASP A 123 11.52 6.42 -10.86
CA ASP A 123 12.13 6.53 -12.18
C ASP A 123 11.28 7.41 -13.10
N ASP A 124 11.91 8.12 -14.02
CA ASP A 124 11.26 9.04 -14.99
C ASP A 124 10.16 8.36 -15.83
N ASN A 125 10.13 7.03 -15.85
CA ASN A 125 9.16 6.23 -16.59
C ASN A 125 7.96 5.77 -15.74
N GLY A 126 8.05 5.78 -14.41
CA GLY A 126 6.95 5.42 -13.51
C GLY A 126 5.91 6.53 -13.41
N ILE A 127 4.61 6.23 -13.49
CA ILE A 127 3.55 7.24 -13.47
C ILE A 127 2.39 6.94 -12.52
N VAL A 128 2.10 5.67 -12.26
CA VAL A 128 1.03 5.23 -11.35
C VAL A 128 1.48 3.93 -10.69
N VAL A 129 1.15 3.78 -9.42
CA VAL A 129 1.29 2.51 -8.70
C VAL A 129 -0.10 1.98 -8.37
N TRP A 130 -0.30 0.70 -8.66
CA TRP A 130 -1.47 -0.06 -8.25
C TRP A 130 -1.05 -1.23 -7.37
N LEU A 131 -1.70 -1.37 -6.22
CA LEU A 131 -1.53 -2.48 -5.29
C LEU A 131 -2.81 -3.33 -5.33
N PRO A 132 -2.84 -4.43 -6.11
CA PRO A 132 -4.04 -5.24 -6.32
C PRO A 132 -4.64 -5.77 -5.03
N ASP A 133 -3.79 -6.23 -4.11
CA ASP A 133 -4.21 -6.86 -2.86
C ASP A 133 -4.85 -5.87 -1.87
N ALA A 134 -4.64 -4.57 -2.08
CA ALA A 134 -5.17 -3.49 -1.25
C ALA A 134 -6.23 -2.61 -1.97
N ASP A 135 -6.59 -2.93 -3.20
CA ASP A 135 -7.46 -2.06 -4.04
C ASP A 135 -6.99 -0.59 -4.03
N LEU A 136 -5.68 -0.36 -4.04
CA LEU A 136 -5.10 0.98 -3.93
C LEU A 136 -4.42 1.39 -5.24
N ALA A 137 -4.91 2.43 -5.89
CA ALA A 137 -4.26 3.09 -7.01
C ALA A 137 -3.87 4.53 -6.65
N THR A 138 -2.62 4.91 -6.88
CA THR A 138 -2.07 6.22 -6.53
C THR A 138 -1.04 6.69 -7.54
N THR A 139 -0.67 7.97 -7.51
CA THR A 139 0.41 8.48 -8.34
C THR A 139 1.78 8.06 -7.80
N ASP A 140 2.78 8.01 -8.67
CA ASP A 140 4.19 7.77 -8.35
C ASP A 140 4.69 8.61 -7.18
N VAL A 141 4.53 9.93 -7.26
CA VAL A 141 4.98 10.89 -6.23
C VAL A 141 4.35 10.62 -4.86
N MET A 142 3.06 10.29 -4.84
CA MET A 142 2.38 10.01 -3.57
C MET A 142 2.84 8.68 -2.99
N TYR A 143 3.00 7.66 -3.83
CA TYR A 143 3.47 6.36 -3.39
C TYR A 143 4.87 6.44 -2.77
N VAL A 144 5.82 7.04 -3.49
CA VAL A 144 7.19 7.24 -3.01
C VAL A 144 7.21 8.02 -1.70
N GLY A 145 6.45 9.12 -1.63
CA GLY A 145 6.36 9.92 -0.41
C GLY A 145 5.74 9.20 0.79
N ASP A 146 4.83 8.24 0.57
CA ASP A 146 4.27 7.41 1.65
C ASP A 146 5.28 6.34 2.09
N VAL A 147 5.97 5.66 1.15
CA VAL A 147 7.00 4.66 1.47
C VAL A 147 8.13 5.29 2.30
N ASP A 148 8.61 6.47 1.93
CA ASP A 148 9.69 7.17 2.64
C ASP A 148 9.33 7.56 4.08
N ARG A 149 8.06 7.90 4.32
CA ARG A 149 7.62 8.41 5.63
C ARG A 149 7.05 7.31 6.52
N ARG A 150 6.23 6.43 5.94
CA ARG A 150 5.44 5.42 6.63
C ARG A 150 5.13 4.24 5.70
N PRO A 151 6.07 3.32 5.50
CA PRO A 151 5.91 2.22 4.54
C PRO A 151 4.65 1.38 4.79
N ALA A 152 4.23 1.20 6.04
CA ALA A 152 2.98 0.47 6.34
C ALA A 152 1.72 1.11 5.74
N HIS A 153 1.74 2.39 5.39
CA HIS A 153 0.59 3.07 4.76
C HIS A 153 0.31 2.60 3.33
N VAL A 154 1.28 1.96 2.65
CA VAL A 154 1.07 1.41 1.32
C VAL A 154 0.74 -0.09 1.33
N TRP A 155 0.76 -0.75 2.49
CA TRP A 155 0.47 -2.18 2.57
C TRP A 155 -1.02 -2.52 2.63
N PHE A 156 -1.85 -1.53 2.88
CA PHE A 156 -3.31 -1.64 2.91
C PHE A 156 -3.96 -0.32 2.51
N ASN A 157 -5.20 -0.40 2.10
CA ASN A 157 -6.06 0.77 1.85
C ASN A 157 -7.02 0.97 3.02
N THR A 158 -7.60 2.14 3.10
CA THR A 158 -8.69 2.45 4.02
C THR A 158 -9.79 3.16 3.23
N MET A 159 -11.01 2.74 3.42
CA MET A 159 -12.18 3.39 2.89
C MET A 159 -13.07 3.87 4.02
N ALA A 160 -13.80 4.95 3.81
CA ALA A 160 -14.80 5.40 4.77
C ALA A 160 -16.00 6.00 4.06
N ALA A 161 -17.16 5.78 4.63
CA ALA A 161 -18.43 6.27 4.14
C ALA A 161 -19.37 6.64 5.28
N ARG A 162 -20.40 7.40 4.96
CA ARG A 162 -21.53 7.61 5.85
C ARG A 162 -22.57 6.53 5.60
N VAL A 163 -22.98 5.83 6.66
CA VAL A 163 -24.00 4.79 6.59
C VAL A 163 -25.40 5.38 6.77
N ASP A 164 -25.50 6.32 7.69
CA ASP A 164 -26.73 7.07 7.98
C ASP A 164 -26.40 8.49 8.48
N ALA A 165 -27.40 9.28 8.85
CA ALA A 165 -27.22 10.68 9.26
C ALA A 165 -26.23 10.86 10.43
N ALA A 166 -26.09 9.86 11.30
CA ALA A 166 -25.30 9.93 12.53
C ALA A 166 -24.07 9.00 12.53
N THR A 167 -24.00 8.03 11.61
CA THR A 167 -23.01 6.95 11.68
C THR A 167 -22.07 6.96 10.48
N SER A 168 -20.78 6.94 10.75
CA SER A 168 -19.72 6.67 9.77
C SER A 168 -19.19 5.25 9.95
N ILE A 169 -18.76 4.66 8.85
CA ILE A 169 -18.01 3.42 8.82
C ILE A 169 -16.66 3.66 8.13
N ALA A 170 -15.60 3.12 8.68
CA ALA A 170 -14.30 3.01 8.02
C ALA A 170 -13.87 1.55 7.98
N HIS A 171 -13.08 1.18 6.99
CA HIS A 171 -12.75 -0.21 6.73
C HIS A 171 -11.37 -0.30 6.05
N THR A 172 -10.54 -1.25 6.45
CA THR A 172 -9.28 -1.55 5.76
C THR A 172 -9.49 -2.56 4.65
N ILE A 173 -8.60 -2.58 3.65
CA ILE A 173 -8.56 -3.55 2.56
C ILE A 173 -7.10 -3.93 2.34
N GLY A 174 -6.81 -5.24 2.28
CA GLY A 174 -5.48 -5.76 1.95
C GLY A 174 -4.76 -6.46 3.09
N LEU A 175 -5.23 -6.37 4.33
CA LEU A 175 -4.61 -7.08 5.45
C LEU A 175 -4.63 -8.62 5.29
N PRO A 176 -5.61 -9.24 4.60
CA PRO A 176 -5.56 -10.68 4.32
C PRO A 176 -4.34 -11.12 3.50
N ALA A 177 -3.81 -10.29 2.60
CA ALA A 177 -2.59 -10.59 1.88
C ALA A 177 -1.36 -10.67 2.80
N LEU A 178 -1.40 -9.95 3.93
CA LEU A 178 -0.39 -10.01 4.99
C LEU A 178 -0.63 -11.17 5.97
N GLY A 179 -1.70 -11.95 5.82
CA GLY A 179 -2.08 -13.03 6.73
C GLY A 179 -2.96 -12.60 7.91
N GLY A 180 -3.45 -11.35 7.91
CA GLY A 180 -4.37 -10.81 8.92
C GLY A 180 -5.83 -10.82 8.47
N LEU A 181 -6.66 -10.08 9.19
CA LEU A 181 -8.03 -9.77 8.79
C LEU A 181 -8.19 -8.25 8.68
N ASP A 182 -9.00 -7.82 7.73
CA ASP A 182 -9.35 -6.41 7.61
C ASP A 182 -10.11 -5.93 8.86
N VAL A 183 -9.93 -4.64 9.20
CA VAL A 183 -10.53 -4.03 10.37
C VAL A 183 -11.63 -3.08 9.95
N GLN A 184 -12.79 -3.18 10.61
CA GLN A 184 -13.92 -2.29 10.44
C GLN A 184 -14.12 -1.46 11.69
N LEU A 185 -14.33 -0.15 11.53
CA LEU A 185 -14.70 0.78 12.57
C LEU A 185 -16.07 1.37 12.26
N ARG A 186 -17.02 1.20 13.19
CA ARG A 186 -18.30 1.92 13.15
C ARG A 186 -18.32 2.97 14.24
N THR A 187 -18.61 4.23 13.90
CA THR A 187 -18.55 5.33 14.85
C THR A 187 -19.61 6.39 14.57
N SER A 188 -20.14 6.99 15.64
CA SER A 188 -20.99 8.18 15.58
C SER A 188 -20.27 9.45 16.03
N SER A 189 -19.04 9.33 16.53
CA SER A 189 -18.25 10.45 17.06
C SER A 189 -17.33 11.08 16.01
N LEU A 190 -17.11 10.42 14.87
CA LEU A 190 -16.26 10.88 13.79
C LEU A 190 -17.05 10.96 12.48
N ASP A 191 -16.77 11.96 11.68
CA ASP A 191 -17.19 11.98 10.28
C ASP A 191 -16.39 10.95 9.45
N PRO A 192 -16.74 10.68 8.18
CA PRO A 192 -16.01 9.72 7.37
C PRO A 192 -14.51 10.03 7.23
N ALA A 193 -14.14 11.31 7.10
CA ALA A 193 -12.74 11.70 6.97
C ALA A 193 -11.95 11.46 8.26
N GLY A 194 -12.56 11.76 9.40
CA GLY A 194 -12.00 11.44 10.72
C GLY A 194 -11.89 9.94 10.95
N ALA A 195 -12.93 9.17 10.65
CA ALA A 195 -12.93 7.72 10.78
C ALA A 195 -11.85 7.06 9.89
N PHE A 196 -11.72 7.51 8.63
CA PHE A 196 -10.65 7.11 7.72
C PHE A 196 -9.26 7.34 8.33
N LYS A 197 -8.99 8.59 8.75
CA LYS A 197 -7.69 9.01 9.26
C LYS A 197 -7.29 8.22 10.51
N GLU A 198 -8.21 8.14 11.47
CA GLU A 198 -7.91 7.51 12.76
C GLU A 198 -7.74 5.99 12.62
N LEU A 199 -8.59 5.30 11.84
CA LEU A 199 -8.44 3.88 11.59
C LEU A 199 -7.13 3.58 10.86
N ARG A 200 -6.83 4.33 9.77
CA ARG A 200 -5.60 4.15 9.00
C ARG A 200 -4.35 4.33 9.86
N SER A 201 -4.33 5.38 10.68
CA SER A 201 -3.19 5.67 11.57
C SER A 201 -2.99 4.56 12.62
N ALA A 202 -4.08 4.07 13.21
CA ALA A 202 -4.03 3.05 14.24
C ALA A 202 -3.54 1.70 13.68
N VAL A 203 -4.07 1.28 12.52
CA VAL A 203 -3.65 0.03 11.87
C VAL A 203 -2.23 0.12 11.36
N ALA A 204 -1.83 1.25 10.73
CA ALA A 204 -0.44 1.44 10.31
C ALA A 204 0.54 1.35 11.49
N GLY A 205 0.20 1.91 12.64
CA GLY A 205 1.02 1.80 13.85
C GLY A 205 1.20 0.36 14.34
N LEU A 206 0.19 -0.50 14.21
CA LEU A 206 0.34 -1.94 14.50
C LEU A 206 1.31 -2.61 13.52
N LEU A 207 1.15 -2.35 12.23
CA LEU A 207 1.99 -2.94 11.18
C LEU A 207 3.46 -2.47 11.29
N GLU A 208 3.68 -1.20 11.63
CA GLU A 208 5.02 -0.66 11.95
C GLU A 208 5.63 -1.36 13.17
N ALA A 209 4.81 -1.76 14.15
CA ALA A 209 5.22 -2.59 15.28
C ALA A 209 5.29 -4.10 14.94
N ARG A 210 5.21 -4.47 13.65
CA ARG A 210 5.24 -5.85 13.13
C ARG A 210 4.15 -6.73 13.77
N THR A 211 2.98 -6.16 13.98
CA THR A 211 1.84 -6.84 14.60
C THR A 211 0.65 -6.81 13.63
N LEU A 212 0.09 -7.97 13.31
CA LEU A 212 -1.15 -8.07 12.53
C LEU A 212 -2.36 -7.89 13.45
N PRO A 213 -3.43 -7.23 12.98
CA PRO A 213 -4.70 -7.22 13.69
C PRO A 213 -5.20 -8.65 13.93
N ALA A 214 -5.58 -8.93 15.18
CA ALA A 214 -6.06 -10.25 15.60
C ALA A 214 -7.22 -10.12 16.60
N PRO A 215 -8.10 -11.15 16.72
CA PRO A 215 -9.17 -11.18 17.71
C PRO A 215 -8.64 -10.96 19.13
N GLY A 216 -9.32 -10.10 19.89
CA GLY A 216 -8.96 -9.77 21.27
C GLY A 216 -7.87 -8.71 21.43
N LEU A 217 -7.19 -8.31 20.34
CA LEU A 217 -6.21 -7.23 20.39
C LEU A 217 -6.92 -5.90 20.71
N THR A 218 -6.29 -5.07 21.53
CA THR A 218 -6.78 -3.71 21.79
C THR A 218 -6.06 -2.71 20.87
N LEU A 219 -6.83 -1.96 20.10
CA LEU A 219 -6.38 -0.91 19.20
C LEU A 219 -6.87 0.45 19.68
N VAL A 220 -6.00 1.43 19.82
CA VAL A 220 -6.41 2.80 20.14
C VAL A 220 -6.68 3.56 18.84
N ILE A 221 -7.95 3.92 18.61
CA ILE A 221 -8.40 4.66 17.43
C ILE A 221 -8.79 6.07 17.90
N GLY A 222 -8.04 7.07 17.47
CA GLY A 222 -8.10 8.39 18.08
C GLY A 222 -7.64 8.35 19.53
N SER A 223 -8.53 8.68 20.45
CA SER A 223 -8.29 8.56 21.90
C SER A 223 -9.03 7.39 22.54
N GLN A 224 -9.80 6.62 21.77
CA GLN A 224 -10.67 5.58 22.28
C GLN A 224 -10.04 4.20 22.10
N PRO A 225 -9.88 3.39 23.18
CA PRO A 225 -9.49 1.99 23.04
C PRO A 225 -10.66 1.16 22.49
N HIS A 226 -10.33 0.25 21.57
CA HIS A 226 -11.26 -0.68 20.93
C HIS A 226 -10.69 -2.08 21.01
N VAL A 227 -11.53 -3.07 21.34
CA VAL A 227 -11.17 -4.48 21.22
C VAL A 227 -11.59 -4.98 19.84
N LEU A 228 -10.69 -5.65 19.13
CA LEU A 228 -10.96 -6.25 17.83
C LEU A 228 -11.74 -7.57 18.03
N THR A 229 -12.94 -7.65 17.50
CA THR A 229 -13.81 -8.83 17.60
C THR A 229 -14.17 -9.38 16.22
N PRO A 230 -14.15 -10.72 16.01
CA PRO A 230 -14.57 -11.29 14.74
C PRO A 230 -16.00 -10.90 14.39
N ALA A 231 -16.21 -10.46 13.15
CA ALA A 231 -17.49 -10.05 12.63
C ALA A 231 -17.60 -10.31 11.12
N THR A 232 -18.81 -10.17 10.58
CA THR A 232 -19.03 -10.09 9.13
C THR A 232 -19.06 -8.62 8.71
N SER A 233 -18.36 -8.31 7.62
CA SER A 233 -18.32 -6.96 7.08
C SER A 233 -19.72 -6.43 6.73
N GLN A 234 -20.01 -5.21 7.16
CA GLN A 234 -21.28 -4.53 6.84
C GLN A 234 -21.34 -4.03 5.39
N ILE A 235 -20.21 -4.04 4.69
CA ILE A 235 -20.12 -3.61 3.27
C ILE A 235 -19.81 -4.78 2.33
N GLY A 236 -20.00 -6.04 2.80
CA GLY A 236 -19.90 -7.22 1.95
C GLY A 236 -18.49 -7.75 1.69
N MET A 237 -17.48 -7.34 2.46
CA MET A 237 -16.07 -7.75 2.32
C MET A 237 -15.74 -9.07 3.05
N GLY A 238 -16.71 -9.88 3.44
CA GLY A 238 -16.49 -11.15 4.13
C GLY A 238 -16.22 -11.02 5.63
N ASN A 239 -15.30 -11.83 6.14
CA ASN A 239 -14.93 -11.82 7.56
C ASN A 239 -13.96 -10.69 7.86
N VAL A 240 -14.24 -9.94 8.93
CA VAL A 240 -13.44 -8.79 9.39
C VAL A 240 -13.29 -8.80 10.91
N LEU A 241 -12.48 -7.89 11.42
CA LEU A 241 -12.43 -7.56 12.84
C LEU A 241 -13.17 -6.23 13.06
N ASP A 242 -14.25 -6.28 13.85
CA ASP A 242 -14.98 -5.08 14.23
C ASP A 242 -14.28 -4.43 15.45
N ALA A 243 -13.97 -3.15 15.34
CA ALA A 243 -13.34 -2.38 16.40
C ALA A 243 -14.43 -1.89 17.38
N VAL A 244 -14.61 -2.59 18.49
CA VAL A 244 -15.65 -2.31 19.49
C VAL A 244 -15.05 -1.48 20.64
N PRO A 245 -15.62 -0.31 20.99
CA PRO A 245 -15.16 0.49 22.11
C PRO A 245 -15.08 -0.30 23.42
N SER A 246 -13.95 -0.21 24.16
CA SER A 246 -13.67 -1.08 25.30
C SER A 246 -13.17 -0.36 26.55
N GLY A 247 -13.45 0.88 26.73
CA GLY A 247 -13.01 1.62 27.92
C GLY A 247 -13.18 3.13 27.80
N PRO A 248 -12.81 3.89 28.82
CA PRO A 248 -12.80 5.34 28.73
C PRO A 248 -11.70 5.82 27.76
N PRO A 249 -11.86 7.01 27.16
CA PRO A 249 -10.83 7.60 26.32
C PRO A 249 -9.48 7.73 27.03
N VAL A 250 -8.41 7.36 26.36
CA VAL A 250 -7.04 7.55 26.87
C VAL A 250 -6.65 9.02 26.65
N PRO A 251 -6.13 9.71 27.67
CA PRO A 251 -5.66 11.07 27.50
C PRO A 251 -4.59 11.11 26.39
N GLN A 252 -4.84 11.87 25.33
CA GLN A 252 -3.80 12.11 24.35
C GLN A 252 -2.66 12.90 25.02
N ALA A 253 -1.43 12.38 24.90
CA ALA A 253 -0.26 13.16 25.28
C ALA A 253 -0.31 14.49 24.49
N ALA A 254 -0.27 15.61 25.21
CA ALA A 254 -0.32 16.92 24.57
C ALA A 254 0.75 16.98 23.47
N ALA A 255 0.33 17.31 22.27
CA ALA A 255 1.26 17.50 21.17
C ALA A 255 2.38 18.45 21.63
N PRO A 256 3.67 18.18 21.32
CA PRO A 256 4.76 19.05 21.69
C PRO A 256 4.40 20.48 21.22
N ALA A 257 4.38 21.44 22.14
CA ALA A 257 4.05 22.83 21.81
C ALA A 257 4.91 23.27 20.64
N GLU A 258 4.28 23.67 19.54
CA GLU A 258 4.98 24.23 18.38
C GLU A 258 5.90 25.35 18.90
N LYS A 259 7.20 25.18 18.69
CA LYS A 259 8.17 26.24 19.02
C LYS A 259 7.73 27.50 18.29
N PRO A 260 7.56 28.63 18.98
CA PRO A 260 7.11 29.86 18.35
C PRO A 260 8.08 30.19 17.21
N LYS A 261 7.56 30.33 15.99
CA LYS A 261 8.32 30.78 14.82
C LYS A 261 8.99 32.11 15.21
N ARG A 262 10.32 32.10 15.37
CA ARG A 262 11.11 33.34 15.56
C ARG A 262 10.80 34.26 14.37
N ARG A 263 10.04 35.28 14.59
CA ARG A 263 9.90 36.41 13.65
C ARG A 263 11.30 36.99 13.46
N GLY A 264 11.90 36.71 12.31
CA GLY A 264 13.13 37.36 11.88
C GLY A 264 12.87 38.83 11.76
N TRP A 265 13.45 39.60 12.67
CA TRP A 265 13.48 41.06 12.61
C TRP A 265 14.55 41.45 11.59
N PHE A 266 14.12 41.66 10.34
CA PHE A 266 14.96 42.38 9.39
C PHE A 266 14.94 43.84 9.74
N GLY A 267 15.97 44.28 10.49
CA GLY A 267 16.30 45.68 10.65
C GLY A 267 16.75 46.24 9.30
N ARG A 268 16.13 47.34 8.91
CA ARG A 268 16.65 48.22 7.85
C ARG A 268 17.93 48.87 8.36
N GLY A 269 18.96 48.87 7.57
CA GLY A 269 20.15 49.67 7.61
C GLY A 269 20.63 49.85 6.18
#